data_b309991f59bafea24c261b6fade0048d
#
_entry.id   b309991f59bafea24c261b6fade0048d
#
_cell.length_a   1.000
_cell.length_b   1.000
_cell.length_c   1.000
_cell.angle_alpha   90.00
_cell.angle_beta   90.00
_cell.angle_gamma   90.00
#
_symmetry.space_group_name_H-M   'P 1'
#
loop_
_entity.id
_entity.type
_entity.pdbx_description
1 polymer ?
#
loop_
_entity_poly.entity_id
_entity_poly.type
_entity_poly.pdbx_seq_one_letter_code
_entity_poly.pdbx_strand_id
1 'polypeptide(L)' 'MSNLTGPVRVLLVEDNPNDVEITQRALKRGRVRNELTVARDGQEALDILSAAKGAIPA' A
#
# COMPACT_ATOMS: atom_id res chain seq x y z
N MET A 1 -12.91 3.04 19.65
CA MET A 1 -12.31 3.88 18.70
C MET A 1 -10.85 3.58 18.50
N SER A 2 -10.43 3.45 17.33
CA SER A 2 -9.05 3.12 17.10
C SER A 2 -8.16 4.35 17.21
N ASN A 3 -6.98 4.14 17.75
CA ASN A 3 -5.97 5.17 17.81
C ASN A 3 -4.91 4.84 16.79
N LEU A 4 -5.15 5.26 15.58
CA LEU A 4 -4.18 5.05 14.53
C LEU A 4 -3.07 6.06 14.69
N THR A 5 -2.02 5.67 15.38
CA THR A 5 -0.90 6.56 15.63
C THR A 5 0.16 6.50 14.56
N GLY A 6 0.10 5.52 13.67
CA GLY A 6 1.05 5.40 12.60
C GLY A 6 0.44 5.72 11.25
N PRO A 7 1.25 5.72 10.20
CA PRO A 7 0.73 5.94 8.87
C PRO A 7 -0.15 4.78 8.41
N VAL A 8 -1.11 5.09 7.56
CA VAL A 8 -1.93 4.07 6.92
C VAL A 8 -1.10 3.40 5.84
N ARG A 9 -1.11 2.09 5.84
CA ARG A 9 -0.39 1.34 4.80
C ARG A 9 -1.35 1.00 3.68
N VAL A 10 -0.97 1.35 2.48
CA VAL A 10 -1.79 1.14 1.30
C VAL A 10 -1.03 0.24 0.33
N LEU A 11 -1.67 -0.81 -0.12
CA LEU A 11 -1.11 -1.65 -1.18
C LEU A 11 -1.93 -1.40 -2.44
N LEU A 12 -1.28 -0.85 -3.45
CA LEU A 12 -1.91 -0.58 -4.73
C LEU A 12 -1.48 -1.63 -5.74
N VAL A 13 -2.44 -2.31 -6.34
CA VAL A 13 -2.15 -3.27 -7.41
C VAL A 13 -2.46 -2.58 -8.73
N GLU A 14 -1.43 -2.19 -9.45
CA GLU A 14 -1.61 -1.44 -10.71
C GLU A 14 -0.37 -1.61 -11.59
N ASP A 15 -0.57 -1.97 -12.84
CA ASP A 15 0.53 -2.16 -13.76
C ASP A 15 0.83 -0.92 -14.61
N ASN A 16 -0.01 0.09 -14.55
CA ASN A 16 0.17 1.31 -15.33
C ASN A 16 0.84 2.39 -14.47
N PRO A 17 2.07 2.78 -14.81
CA PRO A 17 2.78 3.78 -13.99
C PRO A 17 2.09 5.14 -13.95
N ASN A 18 1.32 5.51 -14.96
CA ASN A 18 0.57 6.76 -14.93
C ASN A 18 -0.51 6.73 -13.87
N ASP A 19 -1.19 5.59 -13.75
CA ASP A 19 -2.23 5.44 -12.74
C ASP A 19 -1.63 5.40 -11.34
N VAL A 20 -0.46 4.82 -11.19
CA VAL A 20 0.27 4.86 -9.92
C VAL A 20 0.55 6.29 -9.52
N GLU A 21 1.01 7.10 -10.45
CA GLU A 21 1.32 8.50 -10.16
C GLU A 21 0.09 9.28 -9.76
N ILE A 22 -1.02 9.05 -10.43
CA ILE A 22 -2.28 9.72 -10.09
C ILE A 22 -2.72 9.36 -8.68
N THR A 23 -2.63 8.08 -8.34
CA THR A 23 -2.99 7.61 -7.02
C THR A 23 -2.09 8.21 -5.95
N GLN A 24 -0.78 8.27 -6.21
CA GLN A 24 0.15 8.86 -5.26
C GLN A 24 -0.18 10.32 -4.99
N ARG A 25 -0.54 11.06 -6.02
CA ARG A 25 -0.93 12.46 -5.86
C ARG A 25 -2.20 12.61 -5.03
N ALA A 26 -3.17 11.75 -5.29
CA ALA A 26 -4.42 11.77 -4.54
C ALA A 26 -4.18 11.49 -3.07
N LEU A 27 -3.33 10.53 -2.75
CA LEU A 27 -3.01 10.20 -1.37
C LEU A 27 -2.29 11.35 -0.67
N LYS A 28 -1.42 12.05 -1.38
CA LYS A 28 -0.74 13.20 -0.79
C LYS A 28 -1.71 14.33 -0.45
N ARG A 29 -2.73 14.52 -1.27
CA ARG A 29 -3.71 15.57 -1.03
C ARG A 29 -4.58 15.29 0.17
N GLY A 30 -4.69 14.03 0.56
CA GLY A 30 -5.58 13.63 1.62
C GLY A 30 -5.14 14.03 3.01
N ARG A 31 -3.97 14.62 3.18
CA ARG A 31 -3.44 15.03 4.47
C ARG A 31 -3.28 13.91 5.49
N VAL A 32 -3.45 12.69 5.04
CA VAL A 32 -3.27 11.53 5.89
C VAL A 32 -1.91 10.94 5.58
N ARG A 33 -1.14 10.67 6.62
CA ARG A 33 0.15 10.00 6.43
C ARG A 33 -0.15 8.61 5.93
N ASN A 34 0.51 8.24 4.85
CA ASN A 34 0.35 6.91 4.29
C ASN A 34 1.67 6.40 3.75
N GLU A 35 1.78 5.08 3.73
CA GLU A 35 2.89 4.40 3.12
C GLU A 35 2.33 3.58 1.97
N LEU A 36 2.71 3.96 0.76
CA LEU A 36 2.21 3.30 -0.42
C LEU A 36 3.22 2.28 -0.92
N THR A 37 2.75 1.05 -1.09
CA THR A 37 3.50 0.00 -1.75
C THR A 37 2.76 -0.34 -3.03
N VAL A 38 3.49 -0.45 -4.12
CA VAL A 38 2.88 -0.72 -5.42
C VAL A 38 3.26 -2.13 -5.87
N ALA A 39 2.24 -2.90 -6.25
CA ALA A 39 2.42 -4.19 -6.88
C ALA A 39 1.91 -4.08 -8.30
N ARG A 40 2.57 -4.73 -9.23
CA ARG A 40 2.18 -4.67 -10.65
C ARG A 40 0.99 -5.57 -10.95
N ASP A 41 0.87 -6.66 -10.23
CA ASP A 41 -0.18 -7.63 -10.45
C ASP A 41 -0.52 -8.33 -9.15
N GLY A 42 -1.48 -9.23 -9.22
CA GLY A 42 -1.93 -9.93 -8.04
C GLY A 42 -0.88 -10.84 -7.43
N GLN A 43 -0.02 -11.43 -8.26
CA GLN A 43 1.02 -12.30 -7.75
C GLN A 43 2.04 -11.51 -6.93
N GLU A 44 2.45 -10.36 -7.45
CA GLU A 44 3.37 -9.50 -6.72
C GLU A 44 2.73 -9.01 -5.42
N ALA A 45 1.44 -8.69 -5.45
CA ALA A 45 0.72 -8.29 -4.25
C ALA A 45 0.73 -9.41 -3.21
N LEU A 46 0.50 -10.64 -3.65
CA LEU A 46 0.55 -11.79 -2.74
C LEU A 46 1.94 -11.98 -2.15
N ASP A 47 2.98 -11.80 -2.96
CA ASP A 47 4.35 -11.91 -2.49
C ASP A 47 4.65 -10.87 -1.41
N ILE A 48 4.20 -9.65 -1.62
CA ILE A 48 4.37 -8.57 -0.65
C ILE A 48 3.64 -8.89 0.64
N LEU A 49 2.40 -9.33 0.53
CA LEU A 49 1.59 -9.66 1.71
C LEU A 49 2.17 -10.86 2.45
N SER A 50 2.69 -11.84 1.71
CA SER A 50 3.30 -13.00 2.33
C SER A 50 4.56 -12.62 3.09
N ALA A 51 5.36 -11.75 2.52
CA ALA A 51 6.56 -11.26 3.21
C ALA A 51 6.20 -10.53 4.49
N ALA A 52 5.15 -9.72 4.46
CA ALA A 52 4.68 -9.02 5.65
C ALA A 52 4.14 -9.99 6.69
N LYS A 53 3.40 -11.00 6.25
CA LYS A 53 2.85 -12.01 7.16
C LYS A 53 3.91 -12.96 7.67
N GLY A 54 4.99 -13.12 6.94
CA GLY A 54 6.08 -13.99 7.37
C GLY A 54 6.67 -13.57 8.71
N ALA A 55 6.51 -12.31 9.07
CA ALA A 55 6.95 -11.81 10.36
C ALA A 55 5.93 -12.05 11.46
N ILE A 56 4.76 -12.53 11.11
CA ILE A 56 3.67 -12.77 12.06
C ILE A 56 3.45 -14.29 12.12
N PRO A 57 3.58 -14.87 13.28
CA PRO A 57 3.33 -16.32 13.42
C PRO A 57 1.91 -16.64 12.98
N ALA A 58 1.78 -17.65 12.17
CA ALA A 58 0.47 -18.05 11.69
C ALA A 58 -0.35 -18.68 12.81
#